data_2df7e1d2aa5f10ee48e3f733b426477d
#
_entry.id   2df7e1d2aa5f10ee48e3f733b426477d
#
_cell.length_a   1.000
_cell.length_b   1.000
_cell.length_c   1.000
_cell.angle_alpha   90.00
_cell.angle_beta   90.00
_cell.angle_gamma   90.00
#
_symmetry.space_group_name_H-M   'P 1'
#
loop_
_entity.id
_entity.type
_entity.pdbx_description
1 polymer ?
#
loop_
_entity_poly.entity_id
_entity_poly.type
_entity_poly.pdbx_seq_one_letter_code
_entity_poly.pdbx_strand_id
1 'polypeptide(L)'
;MNRLLPCLLILLLSGCVRLPGPGPAVTYHVLTDPGPVAMSPSTHPGILLVREMDAPALYQAASPVYSREAGTRSYYQYARWSEPPAKRLTWLLRQRLEAARVFAVVSPLGAGVRGDYQLNTRLVD
;
A
#
# COMPACT_ATOMS: atom_id res chain seq x y z
N MET A 1 21.77 46.99 45.08
CA MET A 1 20.87 45.92 45.50
C MET A 1 19.97 45.38 44.39
N ASN A 2 20.34 45.51 43.09
CA ASN A 2 19.45 45.11 41.98
C ASN A 2 20.12 44.28 40.87
N ARG A 3 21.25 43.61 41.13
CA ARG A 3 21.91 42.75 40.12
C ARG A 3 21.52 41.27 40.20
N LEU A 4 20.87 40.87 41.26
CA LEU A 4 20.42 39.47 41.43
C LEU A 4 19.08 39.18 40.74
N LEU A 5 18.24 40.19 40.52
CA LEU A 5 16.94 40.05 39.86
C LEU A 5 17.04 39.60 38.40
N PRO A 6 17.93 40.15 37.53
CA PRO A 6 18.04 39.67 36.17
C PRO A 6 18.64 38.26 36.06
N CYS A 7 19.53 37.85 36.96
CA CYS A 7 20.06 36.48 37.00
C CYS A 7 18.99 35.47 37.38
N LEU A 8 18.11 35.81 38.30
CA LEU A 8 16.99 34.97 38.71
C LEU A 8 15.96 34.83 37.57
N LEU A 9 15.69 35.89 36.81
CA LEU A 9 14.80 35.90 35.66
C LEU A 9 15.31 35.01 34.52
N ILE A 10 16.64 35.05 34.23
CA ILE A 10 17.28 34.20 33.22
C ILE A 10 17.25 32.73 33.61
N LEU A 11 17.40 32.41 34.91
CA LEU A 11 17.32 31.04 35.43
C LEU A 11 15.90 30.45 35.34
N LEU A 12 14.86 31.28 35.45
CA LEU A 12 13.46 30.86 35.28
C LEU A 12 13.05 30.63 33.82
N LEU A 13 13.72 31.27 32.84
CA LEU A 13 13.45 31.05 31.43
C LEU A 13 14.18 29.82 30.84
N SER A 14 15.18 29.26 31.50
CA SER A 14 15.87 28.04 31.07
C SER A 14 15.10 26.75 31.38
N GLY A 15 13.90 26.84 31.98
CA GLY A 15 13.02 25.71 32.26
C GLY A 15 12.30 25.21 31.00
N CYS A 16 12.67 24.01 30.55
CA CYS A 16 11.85 23.11 29.74
C CYS A 16 11.75 23.37 28.22
N VAL A 17 12.84 23.52 27.54
CA VAL A 17 12.87 23.09 26.13
C VAL A 17 13.05 21.57 26.09
N ARG A 18 11.95 20.81 26.21
CA ARG A 18 11.96 19.40 25.81
C ARG A 18 12.04 19.36 24.29
N LEU A 19 13.22 19.12 23.73
CA LEU A 19 13.32 18.73 22.33
C LEU A 19 12.57 17.40 22.17
N PRO A 20 11.55 17.32 21.28
CA PRO A 20 10.92 16.05 20.99
C PRO A 20 12.02 15.09 20.50
N GLY A 21 12.13 13.94 21.14
CA GLY A 21 12.99 12.87 20.68
C GLY A 21 12.59 12.42 19.25
N PRO A 22 13.43 11.63 18.55
CA PRO A 22 13.09 11.10 17.24
C PRO A 22 11.72 10.40 17.35
N GLY A 23 10.77 10.80 16.50
CA GLY A 23 9.45 10.20 16.44
C GLY A 23 9.55 8.70 16.08
N PRO A 24 8.48 7.92 16.32
CA PRO A 24 8.48 6.51 15.97
C PRO A 24 8.78 6.32 14.48
N ALA A 25 9.61 5.31 14.17
CA ALA A 25 9.99 5.00 12.80
C ALA A 25 8.78 4.54 11.98
N VAL A 26 8.74 4.93 10.70
CA VAL A 26 7.73 4.43 9.77
C VAL A 26 8.10 3.01 9.33
N THR A 27 7.15 2.10 9.46
CA THR A 27 7.30 0.70 9.03
C THR A 27 6.66 0.52 7.65
N TYR A 28 7.40 -0.09 6.73
CA TYR A 28 6.91 -0.43 5.40
C TYR A 28 6.48 -1.89 5.34
N HIS A 29 5.27 -2.12 4.83
CA HIS A 29 4.69 -3.44 4.65
C HIS A 29 4.65 -3.79 3.16
N VAL A 30 4.98 -5.04 2.83
CA VAL A 30 4.95 -5.57 1.46
C VAL A 30 3.83 -6.59 1.36
N LEU A 31 2.93 -6.41 0.40
CA LEU A 31 1.95 -7.44 0.06
C LEU A 31 2.64 -8.58 -0.68
N THR A 32 2.49 -9.78 -0.16
CA THR A 32 3.04 -11.02 -0.72
C THR A 32 1.94 -12.06 -0.89
N ASP A 33 2.13 -12.98 -1.82
CA ASP A 33 1.27 -14.15 -2.01
C ASP A 33 2.13 -15.41 -1.76
N PRO A 34 2.18 -15.92 -0.52
CA PRO A 34 3.01 -17.07 -0.16
C PRO A 34 2.34 -18.41 -0.48
N GLY A 35 1.11 -18.41 -0.98
CA GLY A 35 0.33 -19.63 -1.20
C GLY A 35 0.86 -20.47 -2.38
N PRO A 36 0.67 -21.81 -2.34
CA PRO A 36 0.96 -22.66 -3.48
C PRO A 36 0.07 -22.28 -4.67
N VAL A 37 0.61 -22.42 -5.88
CA VAL A 37 -0.16 -22.21 -7.11
C VAL A 37 -0.67 -23.56 -7.61
N ALA A 38 -1.99 -23.73 -7.60
CA ALA A 38 -2.61 -24.87 -8.26
C ALA A 38 -2.57 -24.66 -9.78
N MET A 39 -2.06 -25.66 -10.49
CA MET A 39 -2.08 -25.64 -11.96
C MET A 39 -3.51 -25.81 -12.47
N SER A 40 -3.86 -25.06 -13.51
CA SER A 40 -5.13 -25.26 -14.21
C SER A 40 -5.15 -26.65 -14.87
N PRO A 41 -6.26 -27.38 -14.82
CA PRO A 41 -6.37 -28.67 -15.49
C PRO A 41 -6.33 -28.54 -17.03
N SER A 42 -6.60 -27.35 -17.55
CA SER A 42 -6.50 -27.02 -18.97
C SER A 42 -6.04 -25.58 -19.16
N THR A 43 -5.24 -25.33 -20.21
CA THR A 43 -4.82 -23.99 -20.57
C THR A 43 -5.71 -23.47 -21.68
N HIS A 44 -6.31 -22.30 -21.45
CA HIS A 44 -7.07 -21.60 -22.48
C HIS A 44 -6.13 -21.06 -23.58
N PRO A 45 -6.39 -21.27 -24.87
CA PRO A 45 -5.44 -20.93 -25.94
C PRO A 45 -5.34 -19.43 -26.24
N GLY A 46 -6.13 -18.59 -25.62
CA GLY A 46 -6.15 -17.14 -25.87
C GLY A 46 -5.14 -16.34 -25.05
N ILE A 47 -5.08 -15.06 -25.33
CA ILE A 47 -4.29 -14.04 -24.63
C ILE A 47 -5.19 -13.28 -23.67
N LEU A 48 -4.89 -13.35 -22.38
CA LEU A 48 -5.59 -12.59 -21.35
C LEU A 48 -4.84 -11.29 -21.07
N LEU A 49 -5.50 -10.15 -21.23
CA LEU A 49 -5.02 -8.86 -20.78
C LEU A 49 -5.54 -8.56 -19.37
N VAL A 50 -4.65 -8.28 -18.44
CA VAL A 50 -5.01 -7.92 -17.07
C VAL A 50 -4.90 -6.42 -16.92
N ARG A 51 -6.05 -5.78 -16.67
CA ARG A 51 -6.12 -4.35 -16.38
C ARG A 51 -5.68 -4.10 -14.94
N GLU A 52 -5.04 -2.95 -14.68
CA GLU A 52 -4.76 -2.53 -13.31
C GLU A 52 -6.07 -2.48 -12.51
N MET A 53 -6.02 -3.03 -11.30
CA MET A 53 -7.17 -3.13 -10.40
C MET A 53 -7.70 -1.74 -10.07
N ASP A 54 -8.98 -1.53 -10.32
CA ASP A 54 -9.67 -0.32 -9.91
C ASP A 54 -9.83 -0.31 -8.38
N ALA A 55 -9.62 0.84 -7.77
CA ALA A 55 -9.74 1.00 -6.33
C ALA A 55 -10.32 2.37 -5.97
N PRO A 56 -11.14 2.48 -4.92
CA PRO A 56 -11.54 3.77 -4.37
C PRO A 56 -10.31 4.61 -4.01
N ALA A 57 -10.43 5.94 -4.13
CA ALA A 57 -9.32 6.88 -3.92
C ALA A 57 -8.59 6.65 -2.57
N LEU A 58 -9.32 6.27 -1.54
CA LEU A 58 -8.79 5.95 -0.22
C LEU A 58 -7.76 4.81 -0.23
N TYR A 59 -7.93 3.82 -1.11
CA TYR A 59 -7.08 2.63 -1.25
C TYR A 59 -6.06 2.73 -2.40
N GLN A 60 -6.03 3.86 -3.11
CA GLN A 60 -5.00 4.15 -4.10
C GLN A 60 -3.69 4.64 -3.46
N ALA A 61 -3.76 5.10 -2.22
CA ALA A 61 -2.59 5.57 -1.47
C ALA A 61 -1.79 4.40 -0.87
N ALA A 62 -0.50 4.64 -0.64
CA ALA A 62 0.36 3.70 0.08
C ALA A 62 0.17 3.74 1.61
N SER A 63 -0.87 4.39 2.13
CA SER A 63 -1.17 4.45 3.55
C SER A 63 -2.21 3.38 3.92
N PRO A 64 -1.88 2.43 4.82
CA PRO A 64 -2.85 1.47 5.31
C PRO A 64 -4.03 2.16 5.99
N VAL A 65 -5.23 1.67 5.71
CA VAL A 65 -6.49 2.20 6.24
C VAL A 65 -7.04 1.26 7.30
N TYR A 66 -7.67 1.81 8.33
CA TYR A 66 -8.41 1.03 9.32
C TYR A 66 -9.73 1.72 9.66
N SER A 67 -10.65 0.95 10.23
CA SER A 67 -11.90 1.44 10.81
C SER A 67 -11.99 0.99 12.26
N ARG A 68 -12.44 1.89 13.13
CA ARG A 68 -12.82 1.57 14.51
C ARG A 68 -14.33 1.61 14.72
N GLU A 69 -15.01 2.35 13.87
CA GLU A 69 -16.45 2.55 13.92
C GLU A 69 -17.03 2.42 12.50
N ALA A 70 -18.27 1.95 12.41
CA ALA A 70 -18.96 1.86 11.13
C ALA A 70 -19.00 3.23 10.42
N GLY A 71 -18.72 3.26 9.13
CA GLY A 71 -18.73 4.48 8.32
C GLY A 71 -17.49 5.39 8.50
N THR A 72 -16.53 5.03 9.36
CA THR A 72 -15.29 5.80 9.53
C THR A 72 -14.10 5.10 8.91
N ARG A 73 -13.13 5.88 8.44
CA ARG A 73 -11.84 5.39 7.93
C ARG A 73 -10.73 6.33 8.38
N SER A 74 -9.63 5.76 8.82
CA SER A 74 -8.43 6.47 9.25
C SER A 74 -7.19 5.81 8.68
N TYR A 75 -6.09 6.54 8.61
CA TYR A 75 -4.79 6.02 8.18
C TYR A 75 -3.91 5.68 9.38
N TYR A 76 -3.15 4.60 9.26
CA TYR A 76 -2.05 4.34 10.19
C TYR A 76 -0.95 5.39 10.04
N GLN A 77 -0.58 6.02 11.14
CA GLN A 77 0.37 7.13 11.13
C GLN A 77 1.81 6.67 10.79
N TYR A 78 2.21 5.51 11.30
CA TYR A 78 3.58 4.98 11.21
C TYR A 78 3.69 3.69 10.38
N ALA A 79 2.68 3.39 9.60
CA ALA A 79 2.69 2.27 8.67
C ALA A 79 2.48 2.76 7.24
N ARG A 80 3.17 2.12 6.30
CA ARG A 80 3.01 2.38 4.86
C ARG A 80 3.08 1.06 4.11
N TRP A 81 2.34 0.97 3.01
CA TRP A 81 2.60 -0.02 2.00
C TRP A 81 3.86 0.37 1.23
N SER A 82 4.68 -0.60 0.80
CA SER A 82 5.83 -0.36 -0.07
C SER A 82 5.45 0.22 -1.43
N GLU A 83 4.21 -0.08 -1.86
CA GLU A 83 3.58 0.45 -3.06
C GLU A 83 2.05 0.43 -2.92
N PRO A 84 1.28 1.17 -3.75
CA PRO A 84 -0.18 1.15 -3.72
C PRO A 84 -0.76 -0.27 -3.82
N PRO A 85 -1.69 -0.69 -2.92
CA PRO A 85 -2.22 -2.05 -2.87
C PRO A 85 -2.81 -2.54 -4.19
N ALA A 86 -3.59 -1.71 -4.87
CA ALA A 86 -4.23 -2.09 -6.14
C ALA A 86 -3.21 -2.48 -7.21
N LYS A 87 -2.11 -1.72 -7.31
CA LYS A 87 -1.01 -2.00 -8.24
C LYS A 87 -0.31 -3.32 -7.88
N ARG A 88 0.01 -3.51 -6.60
CA ARG A 88 0.67 -4.72 -6.12
C ARG A 88 -0.20 -5.96 -6.28
N LEU A 89 -1.48 -5.86 -5.94
CA LEU A 89 -2.44 -6.96 -6.11
C LEU A 89 -2.63 -7.33 -7.58
N THR A 90 -2.66 -6.35 -8.49
CA THR A 90 -2.70 -6.60 -9.93
C THR A 90 -1.50 -7.42 -10.39
N TRP A 91 -0.30 -7.05 -9.93
CA TRP A 91 0.92 -7.76 -10.27
C TRP A 91 0.94 -9.20 -9.72
N LEU A 92 0.54 -9.39 -8.46
CA LEU A 92 0.44 -10.71 -7.83
C LEU A 92 -0.60 -11.59 -8.52
N LEU A 93 -1.76 -11.05 -8.87
CA LEU A 93 -2.81 -11.74 -9.61
C LEU A 93 -2.31 -12.21 -10.97
N ARG A 94 -1.65 -11.32 -11.71
CA ARG A 94 -1.07 -11.68 -13.02
C ARG A 94 -0.06 -12.80 -12.90
N GLN A 95 0.89 -12.69 -11.97
CA GLN A 95 1.87 -13.76 -11.71
C GLN A 95 1.22 -15.08 -11.36
N ARG A 96 0.16 -15.05 -10.56
CA ARG A 96 -0.58 -16.26 -10.18
C ARG A 96 -1.28 -16.90 -11.37
N LEU A 97 -1.91 -16.10 -12.24
CA LEU A 97 -2.56 -16.58 -13.47
C LEU A 97 -1.55 -17.16 -14.46
N GLU A 98 -0.38 -16.53 -14.61
CA GLU A 98 0.74 -17.04 -15.41
C GLU A 98 1.25 -18.38 -14.87
N ALA A 99 1.53 -18.43 -13.57
CA ALA A 99 2.05 -19.63 -12.92
C ALA A 99 1.04 -20.79 -12.96
N ALA A 100 -0.25 -20.51 -12.80
CA ALA A 100 -1.32 -21.50 -12.89
C ALA A 100 -1.60 -21.97 -14.32
N ARG A 101 -1.03 -21.34 -15.34
CA ARG A 101 -1.24 -21.64 -16.79
C ARG A 101 -2.72 -21.63 -17.19
N VAL A 102 -3.48 -20.66 -16.67
CA VAL A 102 -4.91 -20.54 -16.98
C VAL A 102 -5.12 -20.15 -18.44
N PHE A 103 -4.26 -19.30 -18.99
CA PHE A 103 -4.21 -18.89 -20.38
C PHE A 103 -2.84 -19.17 -20.99
N ALA A 104 -2.79 -19.29 -22.32
CA ALA A 104 -1.52 -19.47 -23.04
C ALA A 104 -0.57 -18.28 -22.82
N VAL A 105 -1.13 -17.08 -22.77
CA VAL A 105 -0.39 -15.84 -22.46
C VAL A 105 -1.22 -14.99 -21.52
N VAL A 106 -0.60 -14.44 -20.49
CA VAL A 106 -1.16 -13.42 -19.60
C VAL A 106 -0.29 -12.18 -19.70
N SER A 107 -0.86 -11.02 -20.02
CA SER A 107 -0.12 -9.78 -20.24
C SER A 107 -0.80 -8.59 -19.56
N PRO A 108 -0.07 -7.56 -19.14
CA PRO A 108 -0.71 -6.34 -18.66
C PRO A 108 -1.42 -5.63 -19.81
N LEU A 109 -2.56 -5.02 -19.53
CA LEU A 109 -3.23 -4.13 -20.49
C LEU A 109 -2.29 -2.93 -20.78
N GLY A 110 -2.09 -2.62 -22.05
CA GLY A 110 -1.18 -1.55 -22.47
C GLY A 110 0.25 -1.99 -22.81
N ALA A 111 0.55 -3.29 -22.75
CA ALA A 111 1.84 -3.83 -23.19
C ALA A 111 2.04 -3.87 -24.72
N GLY A 112 1.14 -3.27 -25.51
CA GLY A 112 1.21 -3.30 -26.97
C GLY A 112 0.80 -4.62 -27.61
N VAL A 113 0.27 -5.56 -26.82
CA VAL A 113 -0.21 -6.86 -27.28
C VAL A 113 -1.73 -6.79 -27.50
N ARG A 114 -2.20 -7.38 -28.59
CA ARG A 114 -3.64 -7.55 -28.82
C ARG A 114 -4.11 -8.81 -28.08
N GLY A 115 -5.04 -8.65 -27.15
CA GLY A 115 -5.60 -9.76 -26.37
C GLY A 115 -6.96 -10.20 -26.88
N ASP A 116 -7.31 -11.44 -26.57
CA ASP A 116 -8.62 -12.03 -26.84
C ASP A 116 -9.60 -11.79 -25.69
N TYR A 117 -9.07 -11.68 -24.46
CA TYR A 117 -9.82 -11.50 -23.23
C TYR A 117 -9.23 -10.37 -22.41
N GLN A 118 -10.07 -9.72 -21.62
CA GLN A 118 -9.64 -8.70 -20.67
C GLN A 118 -10.23 -8.98 -19.30
N LEU A 119 -9.37 -9.02 -18.30
CA LEU A 119 -9.76 -9.11 -16.89
C LEU A 119 -9.77 -7.72 -16.25
N ASN A 120 -10.93 -7.31 -15.77
CA ASN A 120 -11.11 -6.11 -14.97
C ASN A 120 -11.44 -6.53 -13.55
N THR A 121 -10.69 -6.00 -12.59
CA THR A 121 -10.88 -6.28 -11.15
C THR A 121 -11.07 -4.98 -10.39
N ARG A 122 -11.76 -5.06 -9.27
CA ARG A 122 -11.98 -3.91 -8.40
C ARG A 122 -11.75 -4.31 -6.95
N LEU A 123 -11.00 -3.48 -6.23
CA LEU A 123 -10.91 -3.55 -4.78
C LEU A 123 -12.20 -2.95 -4.19
N VAL A 124 -12.87 -3.70 -3.35
CA VAL A 124 -14.08 -3.26 -2.63
C VAL A 124 -13.78 -3.22 -1.13
N ASP A 125 -14.54 -2.40 -0.42
CA ASP A 125 -14.44 -2.24 1.04
C ASP A 125 -15.25 -3.31 1.78
#